data_412010437707efebf1ff68b97b5ef91f
#
_entry.id   412010437707efebf1ff68b97b5ef91f
#
_cell.length_a   1.000
_cell.length_b   1.000
_cell.length_c   1.000
_cell.angle_alpha   90.00
_cell.angle_beta   90.00
_cell.angle_gamma   90.00
#
_symmetry.space_group_name_H-M   'P 1'
#
loop_
_entity.id
_entity.type
_entity.pdbx_description
1 polymer ?
#
loop_
_entity_poly.entity_id
_entity_poly.type
_entity_poly.pdbx_seq_one_letter_code
_entity_poly.pdbx_strand_id
1 'polypeptide(L)'
;MDSKISQREQWTSKLGFILAAAGSAVGLGNLWGFAYRASQGGGAAFVLLYILIVLIVCLPVFVAEMALGRNAMASTLLAPVKLAGKNWYPLGILFFIAPLGIASYYSVIMGWTADTLFHSLFFGLPKNLTEAETFFGSISSGSSVLLGHLLS
;
A
#
# COMPACT_ATOMS: atom_id res chain seq x y z
N MET A 1 -12.76 -27.49 31.19
CA MET A 1 -11.66 -26.57 30.73
C MET A 1 -12.10 -26.02 29.38
N ASP A 2 -12.93 -24.98 29.45
CA ASP A 2 -13.58 -24.40 28.25
C ASP A 2 -12.53 -23.71 27.39
N SER A 3 -12.29 -24.27 26.21
CA SER A 3 -11.53 -23.61 25.17
C SER A 3 -12.30 -22.35 24.73
N LYS A 4 -11.93 -21.19 25.24
CA LYS A 4 -12.28 -19.94 24.64
C LYS A 4 -11.64 -19.95 23.24
N ILE A 5 -12.40 -20.43 22.26
CA ILE A 5 -12.10 -20.19 20.85
C ILE A 5 -12.08 -18.67 20.74
N SER A 6 -10.91 -18.11 20.61
CA SER A 6 -10.72 -16.70 20.34
C SER A 6 -11.62 -16.38 19.13
N GLN A 7 -12.71 -15.67 19.37
CA GLN A 7 -13.59 -15.21 18.31
C GLN A 7 -12.77 -14.24 17.48
N ARG A 8 -12.33 -14.71 16.31
CA ARG A 8 -11.61 -13.90 15.37
C ARG A 8 -12.56 -12.83 14.85
N GLU A 9 -12.14 -11.58 14.90
CA GLU A 9 -12.90 -10.47 14.33
C GLU A 9 -13.25 -10.76 12.86
N GLN A 10 -14.50 -10.58 12.53
CA GLN A 10 -15.03 -10.79 11.19
C GLN A 10 -15.73 -9.51 10.73
N TRP A 11 -15.67 -9.29 9.43
CA TRP A 11 -16.41 -8.16 8.83
C TRP A 11 -17.91 -8.37 8.96
N THR A 12 -18.59 -7.48 9.65
CA THR A 12 -20.05 -7.51 9.84
C THR A 12 -20.82 -7.03 8.61
N SER A 13 -20.18 -6.23 7.75
CA SER A 13 -20.77 -5.62 6.56
C SER A 13 -19.97 -5.94 5.31
N LYS A 14 -20.62 -6.44 4.27
CA LYS A 14 -20.02 -6.63 2.94
C LYS A 14 -19.54 -5.31 2.35
N LEU A 15 -20.32 -4.24 2.49
CA LEU A 15 -19.95 -2.92 2.01
C LEU A 15 -18.73 -2.38 2.76
N GLY A 16 -18.69 -2.54 4.09
CA GLY A 16 -17.54 -2.14 4.91
C GLY A 16 -16.25 -2.85 4.47
N PHE A 17 -16.32 -4.15 4.20
CA PHE A 17 -15.19 -4.91 3.66
C PHE A 17 -14.72 -4.37 2.30
N ILE A 18 -15.66 -4.14 1.36
CA ILE A 18 -15.34 -3.65 0.01
C ILE A 18 -14.70 -2.25 0.09
N LEU A 19 -15.25 -1.35 0.91
CA LEU A 19 -14.71 0.00 1.07
C LEU A 19 -13.34 0.00 1.73
N ALA A 20 -13.13 -0.85 2.73
CA ALA A 20 -11.82 -0.99 3.37
C ALA A 20 -10.77 -1.57 2.41
N ALA A 21 -11.14 -2.61 1.63
CA ALA A 21 -10.26 -3.21 0.63
C ALA A 21 -9.92 -2.21 -0.49
N ALA A 22 -10.93 -1.47 -0.99
CA ALA A 22 -10.72 -0.43 -1.99
C ALA A 22 -9.85 0.71 -1.44
N GLY A 23 -10.10 1.18 -0.21
CA GLY A 23 -9.32 2.23 0.43
C GLY A 23 -7.87 1.83 0.65
N SER A 24 -7.62 0.59 1.05
CA SER A 24 -6.25 0.08 1.21
C SER A 24 -5.50 -0.10 -0.11
N ALA A 25 -6.24 -0.31 -1.22
CA ALA A 25 -5.67 -0.44 -2.55
C ALA A 25 -5.34 0.92 -3.20
N VAL A 26 -5.97 2.01 -2.77
CA VAL A 26 -5.69 3.35 -3.29
C VAL A 26 -4.43 3.89 -2.62
N GLY A 27 -3.35 3.94 -3.38
CA GLY A 27 -2.05 4.44 -2.91
C GLY A 27 -1.50 5.52 -3.83
N LEU A 28 -0.35 6.07 -3.45
CA LEU A 28 0.37 7.09 -4.23
C LEU A 28 0.66 6.64 -5.67
N GLY A 29 0.96 5.35 -5.85
CA GLY A 29 1.18 4.77 -7.17
C GLY A 29 -0.03 4.95 -8.10
N ASN A 30 -1.23 4.85 -7.58
CA ASN A 30 -2.46 4.97 -8.36
C ASN A 30 -2.78 6.43 -8.73
N LEU A 31 -2.51 7.35 -7.81
CA LEU A 31 -2.85 8.76 -8.00
C LEU A 31 -1.79 9.49 -8.83
N TRP A 32 -0.53 9.24 -8.55
CA TRP A 32 0.58 9.96 -9.19
C TRP A 32 1.32 9.10 -10.22
N GLY A 33 1.78 7.91 -9.82
CA GLY A 33 2.64 7.08 -10.67
C GLY A 33 1.91 6.51 -11.88
N PHE A 34 0.63 6.17 -11.76
CA PHE A 34 -0.15 5.63 -12.88
C PHE A 34 -0.35 6.67 -13.98
N ALA A 35 -0.74 7.89 -13.64
CA ALA A 35 -0.95 8.96 -14.62
C ALA A 35 0.33 9.29 -15.38
N TYR A 36 1.47 9.37 -14.66
CA TYR A 36 2.78 9.59 -15.27
C TYR A 36 3.15 8.44 -16.23
N ARG A 37 3.00 7.19 -15.80
CA ARG A 37 3.33 6.03 -16.67
C ARG A 37 2.40 5.91 -17.85
N ALA A 38 1.12 6.25 -17.69
CA ALA A 38 0.18 6.27 -18.80
C ALA A 38 0.56 7.30 -19.87
N SER A 39 1.00 8.49 -19.45
CA SER A 39 1.46 9.51 -20.39
C SER A 39 2.72 9.11 -21.16
N GLN A 40 3.66 8.42 -20.52
CA GLN A 40 4.90 7.95 -21.15
C GLN A 40 4.69 6.67 -21.98
N GLY A 41 3.72 5.83 -21.62
CA GLY A 41 3.45 4.52 -22.23
C GLY A 41 2.50 4.54 -23.43
N GLY A 42 2.22 5.69 -24.03
CA GLY A 42 1.32 5.79 -25.17
C GLY A 42 -0.16 6.01 -24.82
N GLY A 43 -0.45 6.54 -23.61
CA GLY A 43 -1.79 6.97 -23.21
C GLY A 43 -2.82 5.84 -23.21
N ALA A 44 -3.75 5.90 -24.15
CA ALA A 44 -4.86 4.95 -24.25
C ALA A 44 -4.41 3.48 -24.45
N ALA A 45 -3.35 3.25 -25.21
CA ALA A 45 -2.82 1.90 -25.45
C ALA A 45 -2.29 1.29 -24.13
N PHE A 46 -1.58 2.09 -23.32
CA PHE A 46 -1.14 1.66 -22.00
C PHE A 46 -2.33 1.31 -21.08
N VAL A 47 -3.37 2.14 -21.06
CA VAL A 47 -4.55 1.93 -20.22
C VAL A 47 -5.29 0.65 -20.63
N LEU A 48 -5.46 0.40 -21.93
CA LEU A 48 -6.10 -0.82 -22.43
C LEU A 48 -5.30 -2.07 -22.04
N LEU A 49 -3.98 -2.06 -22.23
CA LEU A 49 -3.11 -3.17 -21.83
C LEU A 49 -3.15 -3.38 -20.30
N TYR A 50 -3.13 -2.30 -19.54
CA TYR A 50 -3.25 -2.36 -18.08
C TYR A 50 -4.56 -3.03 -17.64
N ILE A 51 -5.71 -2.62 -18.20
CA ILE A 51 -7.02 -3.22 -17.89
C ILE A 51 -7.00 -4.72 -18.24
N LEU A 52 -6.46 -5.09 -19.37
CA LEU A 52 -6.38 -6.48 -19.81
C LEU A 52 -5.54 -7.33 -18.85
N ILE A 53 -4.37 -6.84 -18.42
CA ILE A 53 -3.52 -7.50 -17.42
C ILE A 53 -4.25 -7.62 -16.08
N VAL A 54 -4.94 -6.56 -15.64
CA VAL A 54 -5.70 -6.58 -14.39
C VAL A 54 -6.77 -7.67 -14.42
N LEU A 55 -7.52 -7.78 -15.52
CA LEU A 55 -8.61 -8.75 -15.64
C LEU A 55 -8.09 -10.19 -15.77
N ILE A 56 -7.02 -10.42 -16.56
CA ILE A 56 -6.54 -11.76 -16.88
C ILE A 56 -5.59 -12.30 -15.82
N VAL A 57 -4.77 -11.44 -15.20
CA VAL A 57 -3.71 -11.86 -14.28
C VAL A 57 -4.04 -11.45 -12.84
N CYS A 58 -4.26 -10.14 -12.60
CA CYS A 58 -4.37 -9.65 -11.24
C CYS A 58 -5.67 -10.12 -10.55
N LEU A 59 -6.79 -10.13 -11.26
CA LEU A 59 -8.07 -10.54 -10.68
C LEU A 59 -8.10 -12.02 -10.27
N PRO A 60 -7.67 -12.99 -11.10
CA PRO A 60 -7.56 -14.40 -10.67
C PRO A 60 -6.61 -14.60 -9.50
N VAL A 61 -5.46 -13.92 -9.48
CA VAL A 61 -4.51 -13.99 -8.36
C VAL A 61 -5.14 -13.44 -7.09
N PHE A 62 -5.80 -12.29 -7.16
CA PHE A 62 -6.51 -11.70 -6.01
C PHE A 62 -7.59 -12.62 -5.45
N VAL A 63 -8.40 -13.23 -6.32
CA VAL A 63 -9.44 -14.20 -5.90
C VAL A 63 -8.81 -15.42 -5.23
N ALA A 64 -7.71 -15.95 -5.78
CA ALA A 64 -6.98 -17.07 -5.19
C ALA A 64 -6.41 -16.70 -3.81
N GLU A 65 -5.82 -15.53 -3.66
CA GLU A 65 -5.28 -15.01 -2.40
C GLU A 65 -6.36 -14.89 -1.31
N MET A 66 -7.52 -14.33 -1.68
CA MET A 66 -8.69 -14.26 -0.80
C MET A 66 -9.22 -15.64 -0.39
N ALA A 67 -9.26 -16.59 -1.32
CA ALA A 67 -9.68 -17.96 -1.04
C ALA A 67 -8.71 -18.67 -0.09
N LEU A 68 -7.40 -18.52 -0.31
CA LEU A 68 -6.36 -19.05 0.56
C LEU A 68 -6.44 -18.46 1.97
N GLY A 69 -6.59 -17.15 2.09
CA GLY A 69 -6.74 -16.48 3.38
C GLY A 69 -7.97 -16.94 4.17
N ARG A 70 -9.10 -17.12 3.49
CA ARG A 70 -10.34 -17.65 4.09
C ARG A 70 -10.19 -19.10 4.53
N ASN A 71 -9.53 -19.94 3.75
CA ASN A 71 -9.32 -21.35 4.06
C ASN A 71 -8.30 -21.55 5.18
N ALA A 72 -7.22 -20.77 5.18
CA ALA A 72 -6.19 -20.87 6.21
C ALA A 72 -6.70 -20.51 7.60
N MET A 73 -7.57 -19.51 7.73
CA MET A 73 -8.05 -18.97 9.01
C MET A 73 -6.89 -18.76 9.99
N ALA A 74 -5.77 -18.23 9.52
CA ALA A 74 -4.53 -18.02 10.26
C ALA A 74 -3.98 -16.64 9.95
N SER A 75 -2.96 -16.18 10.70
CA SER A 75 -2.22 -14.97 10.35
C SER A 75 -1.47 -15.17 9.04
N THR A 76 -1.11 -14.08 8.38
CA THR A 76 -0.36 -14.09 7.12
C THR A 76 0.94 -14.91 7.22
N LEU A 77 1.60 -14.85 8.38
CA LEU A 77 2.81 -15.61 8.66
C LEU A 77 2.57 -17.13 8.69
N LEU A 78 1.46 -17.56 9.28
CA LEU A 78 1.17 -18.97 9.51
C LEU A 78 0.27 -19.60 8.44
N ALA A 79 -0.37 -18.81 7.59
CA ALA A 79 -1.27 -19.32 6.56
C ALA A 79 -0.57 -20.31 5.59
N PRO A 80 0.61 -20.05 5.05
CA PRO A 80 1.32 -21.01 4.20
C PRO A 80 1.66 -22.32 4.91
N VAL A 81 2.07 -22.23 6.16
CA VAL A 81 2.41 -23.41 6.99
C VAL A 81 1.18 -24.26 7.22
N LYS A 82 0.05 -23.65 7.51
CA LYS A 82 -1.21 -24.35 7.78
C LYS A 82 -1.78 -25.04 6.55
N LEU A 83 -1.62 -24.42 5.37
CA LEU A 83 -2.16 -24.93 4.11
C LEU A 83 -1.24 -25.96 3.44
N ALA A 84 0.08 -25.75 3.49
CA ALA A 84 1.04 -26.53 2.72
C ALA A 84 2.14 -27.22 3.56
N GLY A 85 2.15 -27.01 4.87
CA GLY A 85 3.08 -27.66 5.80
C GLY A 85 4.29 -26.80 6.19
N LYS A 86 5.10 -27.29 7.11
CA LYS A 86 6.18 -26.54 7.76
C LYS A 86 7.26 -26.03 6.80
N ASN A 87 7.48 -26.69 5.68
CA ASN A 87 8.47 -26.29 4.67
C ASN A 87 8.15 -24.94 4.02
N TRP A 88 6.90 -24.47 4.14
CA TRP A 88 6.44 -23.19 3.59
C TRP A 88 6.56 -22.01 4.57
N TYR A 89 7.17 -22.21 5.71
CA TYR A 89 7.43 -21.14 6.69
C TYR A 89 8.22 -19.95 6.12
N PRO A 90 9.26 -20.14 5.24
CA PRO A 90 9.94 -19.01 4.63
C PRO A 90 9.04 -18.11 3.78
N LEU A 91 8.01 -18.66 3.12
CA LEU A 91 7.01 -17.88 2.39
C LEU A 91 6.17 -17.01 3.34
N GLY A 92 5.81 -17.54 4.51
CA GLY A 92 5.12 -16.76 5.55
C GLY A 92 5.94 -15.58 6.04
N ILE A 93 7.26 -15.78 6.23
CA ILE A 93 8.18 -14.71 6.59
C ILE A 93 8.22 -13.64 5.50
N LEU A 94 8.31 -14.04 4.23
CA LEU A 94 8.32 -13.11 3.10
C LEU A 94 7.03 -12.27 3.06
N PHE A 95 5.88 -12.89 3.27
CA PHE A 95 4.58 -12.21 3.34
C PHE A 95 4.47 -11.24 4.51
N PHE A 96 5.25 -11.42 5.56
CA PHE A 96 5.32 -10.51 6.70
C PHE A 96 6.29 -9.35 6.44
N ILE A 97 7.50 -9.65 5.91
CA ILE A 97 8.55 -8.65 5.68
C ILE A 97 8.16 -7.67 4.56
N ALA A 98 7.51 -8.15 3.49
CA ALA A 98 7.16 -7.30 2.36
C ALA A 98 6.22 -6.14 2.74
N PRO A 99 5.09 -6.34 3.45
CA PRO A 99 4.27 -5.23 3.96
C PRO A 99 5.00 -4.32 4.94
N LEU A 100 5.90 -4.87 5.77
CA LEU A 100 6.71 -4.07 6.70
C LEU A 100 7.63 -3.10 5.95
N GLY A 101 8.29 -3.57 4.89
CA GLY A 101 9.11 -2.72 4.03
C GLY A 101 8.29 -1.63 3.32
N ILE A 102 7.09 -2.00 2.84
CA ILE A 102 6.17 -1.05 2.23
C ILE A 102 5.72 0.00 3.26
N ALA A 103 5.32 -0.41 4.47
CA ALA A 103 4.92 0.50 5.53
C ALA A 103 6.03 1.49 5.91
N SER A 104 7.28 1.01 5.99
CA SER A 104 8.44 1.86 6.25
C SER A 104 8.67 2.91 5.15
N TYR A 105 8.50 2.53 3.89
CA TYR A 105 8.58 3.46 2.77
C TYR A 105 7.44 4.49 2.78
N TYR A 106 6.21 4.05 3.06
CA TYR A 106 5.06 4.95 3.14
C TYR A 106 5.16 5.95 4.28
N SER A 107 5.76 5.59 5.42
CA SER A 107 5.96 6.54 6.54
C SER A 107 6.84 7.73 6.13
N VAL A 108 7.88 7.50 5.31
CA VAL A 108 8.71 8.57 4.73
C VAL A 108 7.89 9.53 3.88
N ILE A 109 7.07 8.97 2.98
CA ILE A 109 6.23 9.78 2.08
C ILE A 109 5.15 10.54 2.85
N MET A 110 4.59 9.96 3.90
CA MET A 110 3.66 10.65 4.80
C MET A 110 4.32 11.87 5.45
N GLY A 111 5.57 11.75 5.90
CA GLY A 111 6.35 12.88 6.43
C GLY A 111 6.48 14.02 5.40
N TRP A 112 6.88 13.70 4.18
CA TRP A 112 6.97 14.71 3.10
C TRP A 112 5.62 15.35 2.77
N THR A 113 4.55 14.57 2.79
CA THR A 113 3.19 15.07 2.54
C THR A 113 2.74 16.00 3.64
N ALA A 114 3.01 15.67 4.91
CA ALA A 114 2.71 16.53 6.05
C ALA A 114 3.48 17.85 6.00
N ASP A 115 4.78 17.82 5.70
CA ASP A 115 5.61 19.02 5.52
C ASP A 115 5.08 19.89 4.36
N THR A 116 4.73 19.28 3.23
CA THR A 116 4.15 19.99 2.09
C THR A 116 2.81 20.63 2.44
N LEU A 117 1.95 19.91 3.17
CA LEU A 117 0.67 20.43 3.62
C LEU A 117 0.87 21.64 4.56
N PHE A 118 1.73 21.50 5.55
CA PHE A 118 2.05 22.58 6.49
C PHE A 118 2.59 23.80 5.75
N HIS A 119 3.57 23.61 4.86
CA HIS A 119 4.14 24.68 4.08
C HIS A 119 3.09 25.37 3.19
N SER A 120 2.21 24.61 2.56
CA SER A 120 1.16 25.15 1.69
C SER A 120 0.15 26.03 2.43
N LEU A 121 -0.15 25.67 3.68
CA LEU A 121 -1.10 26.43 4.51
C LEU A 121 -0.55 27.77 5.00
N PHE A 122 0.75 27.85 5.29
CA PHE A 122 1.35 29.04 5.89
C PHE A 122 2.17 29.90 4.92
N PHE A 123 2.76 29.28 3.90
CA PHE A 123 3.72 29.96 3.00
C PHE A 123 3.31 29.90 1.50
N GLY A 124 2.28 29.11 1.20
CA GLY A 124 1.83 28.88 -0.17
C GLY A 124 2.62 27.79 -0.91
N LEU A 125 2.14 27.42 -2.09
CA LEU A 125 2.79 26.41 -2.94
C LEU A 125 3.81 27.04 -3.89
N PRO A 126 4.86 26.29 -4.28
CA PRO A 126 5.79 26.71 -5.35
C PRO A 126 5.04 27.07 -6.62
N LYS A 127 5.43 28.18 -7.26
CA LYS A 127 4.75 28.73 -8.44
C LYS A 127 5.37 28.29 -9.77
N ASN A 128 6.58 27.76 -9.73
CA ASN A 128 7.31 27.30 -10.90
C ASN A 128 8.10 26.03 -10.59
N LEU A 129 8.62 25.39 -11.64
CA LEU A 129 9.32 24.10 -11.53
C LEU A 129 10.58 24.21 -10.67
N THR A 130 11.35 25.28 -10.82
CA THR A 130 12.61 25.48 -10.09
C THR A 130 12.37 25.64 -8.57
N GLU A 131 11.32 26.41 -8.22
CA GLU A 131 10.89 26.52 -6.81
C GLU A 131 10.41 25.18 -6.26
N ALA A 132 9.68 24.38 -7.06
CA ALA A 132 9.22 23.06 -6.66
C ALA A 132 10.38 22.07 -6.43
N GLU A 133 11.39 22.10 -7.30
CA GLU A 133 12.59 21.26 -7.15
C GLU A 133 13.40 21.65 -5.90
N THR A 134 13.62 22.93 -5.65
CA THR A 134 14.33 23.40 -4.45
C THR A 134 13.55 23.10 -3.18
N PHE A 135 12.23 23.28 -3.20
CA PHE A 135 11.35 22.94 -2.11
C PHE A 135 11.40 21.43 -1.81
N PHE A 136 11.24 20.59 -2.82
CA PHE A 136 11.33 19.14 -2.66
C PHE A 136 12.72 18.71 -2.17
N GLY A 137 13.78 19.31 -2.67
CA GLY A 137 15.14 19.09 -2.19
C GLY A 137 15.29 19.41 -0.69
N SER A 138 14.68 20.49 -0.21
CA SER A 138 14.75 20.89 1.20
C SER A 138 13.99 19.91 2.12
N ILE A 139 12.81 19.44 1.72
CA ILE A 139 12.03 18.48 2.53
C ILE A 139 12.58 17.05 2.45
N SER A 140 13.26 16.68 1.35
CA SER A 140 13.81 15.32 1.19
C SER A 140 15.19 15.14 1.84
N SER A 141 15.96 16.23 2.03
CA SER A 141 17.33 16.19 2.56
C SER A 141 17.50 16.89 3.92
N GLY A 142 16.47 17.58 4.41
CA GLY A 142 16.53 18.36 5.65
C GLY A 142 16.38 17.52 6.92
N SER A 143 16.77 18.10 8.06
CA SER A 143 16.56 17.52 9.41
C SER A 143 15.06 17.44 9.79
N SER A 144 14.17 18.15 9.09
CA SER A 144 12.72 18.05 9.21
C SER A 144 12.20 16.65 8.87
N VAL A 145 12.90 15.91 8.00
CA VAL A 145 12.59 14.50 7.68
C VAL A 145 12.61 13.62 8.94
N LEU A 146 13.59 13.85 9.84
CA LEU A 146 13.68 13.10 11.11
C LEU A 146 12.51 13.40 12.06
N LEU A 147 12.03 14.64 12.10
CA LEU A 147 10.89 15.01 12.93
C LEU A 147 9.57 14.46 12.36
N GLY A 148 9.38 14.47 11.06
CA GLY A 148 8.25 13.85 10.39
C GLY A 148 8.18 12.33 10.62
N HIS A 149 9.33 11.65 10.69
CA HIS A 149 9.40 10.23 11.00
C HIS A 149 9.14 9.88 12.47
N LEU A 150 9.39 10.79 13.38
CA LEU A 150 9.12 10.59 14.81
C LEU A 150 7.64 10.82 15.18
N LEU A 151 6.90 11.49 14.32
CA LEU A 151 5.49 11.85 14.53
C LEU A 151 4.50 10.98 13.72
N SER A 152 4.99 10.16 12.79
CA SER A 152 4.22 9.19 12.01
C SER A 152 4.30 7.77 12.63
#